data_014f709bd0351c39f308ee31fb7cd767
#
_entry.id   014f709bd0351c39f308ee31fb7cd767
#
_cell.length_a   1.000
_cell.length_b   1.000
_cell.length_c   1.000
_cell.angle_alpha   90.00
_cell.angle_beta   90.00
_cell.angle_gamma   90.00
#
_symmetry.space_group_name_H-M   'P 1'
#
loop_
_entity.id
_entity.type
_entity.pdbx_description
1 polymer ?
#
loop_
_entity_poly.entity_id
_entity_poly.type
_entity_poly.pdbx_seq_one_letter_code
_entity_poly.pdbx_strand_id
1 'polypeptide(L)'
;MKSIQVIASLLCGILYCGISLNAQNVLKATGWMPEHTFTSGIEGPAVDSEGNLYAVNYKKEGTIGIVRPDGSHGCFLTLPEGSTGNSIRFGKDGNMYVADYTGHNILKVDMRSKKISVFAHEPKMNPKRYRIRAKWKYLCE
;
A
#
# COMPACT_ATOMS: atom_id res chain seq x y z
N MET A 1 9.87 66.19 2.92
CA MET A 1 9.30 64.99 3.56
C MET A 1 8.58 64.05 2.61
N LYS A 2 8.19 64.40 1.39
CA LYS A 2 7.49 63.51 0.43
C LYS A 2 8.42 62.54 -0.34
N SER A 3 9.72 62.86 -0.49
CA SER A 3 10.68 62.08 -1.27
C SER A 3 11.15 60.78 -0.56
N ILE A 4 11.17 60.75 0.77
CA ILE A 4 11.63 59.60 1.57
C ILE A 4 10.61 58.46 1.59
N GLN A 5 9.30 58.80 1.54
CA GLN A 5 8.24 57.78 1.53
C GLN A 5 8.15 56.98 0.20
N VAL A 6 8.48 57.60 -0.91
CA VAL A 6 8.45 56.95 -2.23
C VAL A 6 9.61 55.95 -2.38
N ILE A 7 10.77 56.25 -1.80
CA ILE A 7 11.96 55.38 -1.84
C ILE A 7 11.74 54.15 -0.96
N ALA A 8 11.09 54.29 0.20
CA ALA A 8 10.76 53.14 1.08
C ALA A 8 9.75 52.19 0.44
N SER A 9 8.77 52.72 -0.32
CA SER A 9 7.79 51.89 -1.02
C SER A 9 8.38 51.11 -2.22
N LEU A 10 9.39 51.71 -2.92
CA LEU A 10 10.07 51.02 -3.99
C LEU A 10 11.02 49.92 -3.49
N LEU A 11 11.68 50.10 -2.36
CA LEU A 11 12.54 49.11 -1.75
C LEU A 11 11.78 47.91 -1.18
N CYS A 12 10.55 48.12 -0.69
CA CYS A 12 9.70 47.03 -0.21
C CYS A 12 9.15 46.16 -1.37
N GLY A 13 8.93 46.74 -2.55
CA GLY A 13 8.48 46.02 -3.75
C GLY A 13 9.57 45.13 -4.38
N ILE A 14 10.84 45.45 -4.22
CA ILE A 14 11.95 44.67 -4.79
C ILE A 14 12.32 43.46 -3.92
N LEU A 15 12.05 43.49 -2.61
CA LEU A 15 12.31 42.37 -1.71
C LEU A 15 11.26 41.21 -1.82
N TYR A 16 10.12 41.47 -2.46
CA TYR A 16 9.06 40.46 -2.58
C TYR A 16 9.14 39.60 -3.85
N CYS A 17 10.03 39.88 -4.77
CA CYS A 17 10.11 39.24 -6.08
C CYS A 17 11.24 38.19 -6.19
N GLY A 18 11.82 37.73 -5.08
CA GLY A 18 13.05 36.90 -5.11
C GLY A 18 12.96 35.53 -4.49
N ILE A 19 11.79 35.03 -4.05
CA ILE A 19 11.68 33.65 -3.54
C ILE A 19 10.92 32.79 -4.55
N SER A 20 11.60 32.45 -5.65
CA SER A 20 11.21 31.32 -6.45
C SER A 20 11.54 30.05 -5.64
N LEU A 21 10.58 29.55 -4.89
CA LEU A 21 10.65 28.22 -4.31
C LEU A 21 10.66 27.20 -5.45
N ASN A 22 11.83 26.82 -5.93
CA ASN A 22 12.02 25.68 -6.80
C ASN A 22 11.77 24.39 -6.00
N ALA A 23 10.51 24.13 -5.68
CA ALA A 23 10.06 22.85 -5.11
C ALA A 23 9.82 21.84 -6.25
N GLN A 24 10.85 21.53 -7.00
CA GLN A 24 10.79 20.45 -8.01
C GLN A 24 11.91 19.44 -7.78
N ASN A 25 11.96 18.85 -6.60
CA ASN A 25 12.53 17.53 -6.48
C ASN A 25 11.47 16.54 -6.99
N VAL A 26 11.36 16.43 -8.31
CA VAL A 26 10.57 15.36 -8.92
C VAL A 26 11.27 14.05 -8.58
N LEU A 27 10.69 13.32 -7.63
CA LEU A 27 11.16 11.98 -7.31
C LEU A 27 10.97 11.12 -8.55
N LYS A 28 12.06 10.68 -9.15
CA LYS A 28 12.03 9.79 -10.30
C LYS A 28 11.81 8.37 -9.81
N ALA A 29 10.70 7.76 -10.21
CA ALA A 29 10.47 6.34 -9.96
C ALA A 29 11.49 5.51 -10.76
N THR A 30 12.12 4.55 -10.09
CA THR A 30 13.00 3.56 -10.72
C THR A 30 12.41 2.18 -10.52
N GLY A 31 12.56 1.29 -11.53
CA GLY A 31 12.17 -0.10 -11.39
C GLY A 31 13.00 -0.78 -10.30
N TRP A 32 12.32 -1.40 -9.33
CA TRP A 32 12.97 -2.13 -8.24
C TRP A 32 13.03 -3.64 -8.48
N MET A 33 12.12 -4.14 -9.31
CA MET A 33 11.98 -5.58 -9.59
C MET A 33 11.87 -5.85 -11.09
N PRO A 34 12.24 -7.07 -11.53
CA PRO A 34 11.99 -7.51 -12.90
C PRO A 34 10.49 -7.45 -13.23
N GLU A 35 10.18 -7.06 -14.46
CA GLU A 35 8.82 -7.14 -14.99
C GLU A 35 8.32 -8.61 -14.95
N HIS A 36 7.01 -8.78 -14.86
CA HIS A 36 6.35 -10.10 -14.81
C HIS A 36 6.69 -10.98 -13.60
N THR A 37 7.29 -10.41 -12.54
CA THR A 37 7.47 -11.12 -11.26
C THR A 37 6.14 -11.47 -10.61
N PHE A 38 5.14 -10.60 -10.78
CA PHE A 38 3.75 -10.82 -10.42
C PHE A 38 2.89 -10.93 -11.68
N THR A 39 1.71 -11.52 -11.56
CA THR A 39 0.75 -11.59 -12.67
C THR A 39 0.11 -10.23 -12.94
N SER A 40 -0.60 -10.10 -14.06
CA SER A 40 -1.35 -8.88 -14.41
C SER A 40 -2.44 -8.50 -13.40
N GLY A 41 -2.86 -9.42 -12.54
CA GLY A 41 -3.83 -9.20 -11.46
C GLY A 41 -3.20 -8.88 -10.11
N ILE A 42 -1.99 -8.30 -10.09
CA ILE A 42 -1.38 -7.84 -8.83
C ILE A 42 -2.24 -6.75 -8.19
N GLU A 43 -2.58 -6.93 -6.91
CA GLU A 43 -3.46 -6.06 -6.14
C GLU A 43 -2.95 -5.89 -4.71
N GLY A 44 -3.48 -4.87 -4.02
CA GLY A 44 -3.45 -4.65 -2.60
C GLY A 44 -2.13 -4.88 -1.88
N PRO A 45 -1.03 -4.22 -2.27
CA PRO A 45 0.26 -4.39 -1.61
C PRO A 45 0.23 -3.88 -0.17
N ALA A 46 1.02 -4.52 0.69
CA ALA A 46 1.25 -4.10 2.07
C ALA A 46 2.71 -4.31 2.46
N VAL A 47 3.21 -3.50 3.39
CA VAL A 47 4.57 -3.59 3.91
C VAL A 47 4.50 -3.91 5.40
N ASP A 48 5.33 -4.84 5.86
CA ASP A 48 5.47 -5.16 7.29
C ASP A 48 6.45 -4.21 8.00
N SER A 49 6.63 -4.40 9.31
CA SER A 49 7.55 -3.58 10.12
C SER A 49 9.03 -3.76 9.78
N GLU A 50 9.38 -4.82 9.05
CA GLU A 50 10.75 -5.11 8.61
C GLU A 50 11.04 -4.54 7.21
N GLY A 51 10.03 -3.93 6.56
CA GLY A 51 10.15 -3.37 5.21
C GLY A 51 9.94 -4.39 4.10
N ASN A 52 9.48 -5.61 4.41
CA ASN A 52 9.11 -6.57 3.39
C ASN A 52 7.78 -6.18 2.74
N LEU A 53 7.77 -6.13 1.41
CA LEU A 53 6.58 -5.88 0.62
C LEU A 53 5.87 -7.21 0.29
N TYR A 54 4.59 -7.25 0.52
CA TYR A 54 3.72 -8.38 0.15
C TYR A 54 2.69 -7.92 -0.88
N ALA A 55 2.43 -8.76 -1.87
CA ALA A 55 1.37 -8.54 -2.84
C ALA A 55 0.74 -9.88 -3.27
N VAL A 56 -0.50 -9.82 -3.70
CA VAL A 56 -1.21 -11.02 -4.20
C VAL A 56 -0.73 -11.40 -5.61
N ASN A 57 -0.98 -12.64 -5.98
CA ASN A 57 -0.77 -13.19 -7.33
C ASN A 57 0.69 -13.22 -7.80
N TYR A 58 1.59 -13.70 -6.94
CA TYR A 58 2.98 -13.98 -7.31
C TYR A 58 3.05 -15.17 -8.26
N LYS A 59 3.43 -14.93 -9.53
CA LYS A 59 3.51 -15.89 -10.65
C LYS A 59 2.21 -16.64 -11.00
N LYS A 60 1.26 -16.76 -10.10
CA LYS A 60 -0.06 -17.37 -10.33
C LYS A 60 -1.10 -16.82 -9.35
N GLU A 61 -2.37 -16.93 -9.72
CA GLU A 61 -3.49 -16.60 -8.82
C GLU A 61 -3.49 -17.46 -7.55
N GLY A 62 -4.09 -16.93 -6.49
CA GLY A 62 -4.19 -17.60 -5.20
C GLY A 62 -2.86 -17.70 -4.44
N THR A 63 -1.85 -16.93 -4.80
CA THR A 63 -0.58 -16.86 -4.06
C THR A 63 -0.33 -15.47 -3.51
N ILE A 64 0.50 -15.39 -2.47
CA ILE A 64 1.07 -14.14 -1.96
C ILE A 64 2.57 -14.20 -2.15
N GLY A 65 3.12 -13.16 -2.78
CA GLY A 65 4.56 -12.96 -2.92
C GLY A 65 5.12 -12.11 -1.79
N ILE A 66 6.41 -12.24 -1.56
CA ILE A 66 7.21 -11.37 -0.70
C ILE A 66 8.38 -10.81 -1.50
N VAL A 67 8.65 -9.53 -1.30
CA VAL A 67 9.87 -8.85 -1.79
C VAL A 67 10.54 -8.21 -0.60
N ARG A 68 11.80 -8.54 -0.39
CA ARG A 68 12.58 -8.00 0.73
C ARG A 68 13.30 -6.71 0.35
N PRO A 69 13.77 -5.93 1.33
CA PRO A 69 14.49 -4.69 1.07
C PRO A 69 15.73 -4.84 0.17
N ASP A 70 16.36 -6.02 0.17
CA ASP A 70 17.51 -6.35 -0.68
C ASP A 70 17.12 -6.71 -2.13
N GLY A 71 15.82 -6.68 -2.45
CA GLY A 71 15.27 -7.06 -3.77
C GLY A 71 15.04 -8.56 -3.95
N SER A 72 15.46 -9.41 -3.01
CA SER A 72 15.13 -10.82 -3.05
C SER A 72 13.63 -11.04 -2.93
N HIS A 73 13.08 -11.97 -3.72
CA HIS A 73 11.64 -12.19 -3.78
C HIS A 73 11.28 -13.66 -3.94
N GLY A 74 10.07 -14.01 -3.58
CA GLY A 74 9.57 -15.38 -3.69
C GLY A 74 8.09 -15.52 -3.36
N CYS A 75 7.59 -16.73 -3.48
CA CYS A 75 6.25 -17.07 -3.00
C CYS A 75 6.29 -17.14 -1.46
N PHE A 76 5.49 -16.32 -0.80
CA PHE A 76 5.37 -16.34 0.66
C PHE A 76 4.46 -17.46 1.13
N LEU A 77 3.26 -17.58 0.51
CA LEU A 77 2.31 -18.65 0.78
C LEU A 77 1.32 -18.82 -0.37
N THR A 78 0.61 -19.93 -0.36
CA THR A 78 -0.55 -20.20 -1.23
C THR A 78 -1.82 -20.11 -0.36
N LEU A 79 -2.82 -19.39 -0.85
CA LEU A 79 -4.14 -19.30 -0.23
C LEU A 79 -4.89 -20.65 -0.35
N PRO A 80 -5.93 -20.88 0.45
CA PRO A 80 -6.79 -22.04 0.30
C PRO A 80 -7.33 -22.18 -1.13
N GLU A 81 -7.60 -23.40 -1.54
CA GLU A 81 -8.17 -23.69 -2.87
C GLU A 81 -9.45 -22.88 -3.10
N GLY A 82 -9.57 -22.28 -4.27
CA GLY A 82 -10.69 -21.42 -4.64
C GLY A 82 -10.63 -19.99 -4.10
N SER A 83 -9.62 -19.64 -3.29
CA SER A 83 -9.43 -18.28 -2.79
C SER A 83 -8.62 -17.42 -3.75
N THR A 84 -9.06 -16.18 -3.95
CA THR A 84 -8.33 -15.15 -4.70
C THR A 84 -8.12 -13.92 -3.81
N GLY A 85 -6.88 -13.64 -3.46
CA GLY A 85 -6.53 -12.45 -2.69
C GLY A 85 -6.72 -11.18 -3.51
N ASN A 86 -7.26 -10.13 -2.89
CA ASN A 86 -7.45 -8.81 -3.50
C ASN A 86 -6.76 -7.68 -2.72
N SER A 87 -6.60 -7.79 -1.43
CA SER A 87 -5.85 -6.81 -0.65
C SER A 87 -5.25 -7.43 0.60
N ILE A 88 -4.13 -6.86 1.05
CA ILE A 88 -3.40 -7.28 2.24
C ILE A 88 -3.37 -6.12 3.24
N ARG A 89 -3.47 -6.42 4.54
CA ARG A 89 -3.23 -5.50 5.64
C ARG A 89 -2.55 -6.24 6.78
N PHE A 90 -1.71 -5.54 7.53
CA PHE A 90 -1.18 -6.01 8.80
C PHE A 90 -2.02 -5.43 9.95
N GLY A 91 -2.44 -6.30 10.86
CA GLY A 91 -3.11 -5.91 12.09
C GLY A 91 -2.12 -5.49 13.18
N LYS A 92 -2.62 -4.85 14.24
CA LYS A 92 -1.81 -4.49 15.43
C LYS A 92 -1.23 -5.73 16.14
N ASP A 93 -1.84 -6.89 15.92
CA ASP A 93 -1.36 -8.18 16.41
C ASP A 93 -0.19 -8.77 15.58
N GLY A 94 0.30 -8.00 14.59
CA GLY A 94 1.39 -8.40 13.70
C GLY A 94 1.02 -9.48 12.67
N ASN A 95 -0.24 -9.91 12.61
CA ASN A 95 -0.69 -10.89 11.63
C ASN A 95 -1.13 -10.22 10.32
N MET A 96 -1.04 -10.99 9.24
CA MET A 96 -1.52 -10.56 7.93
C MET A 96 -3.00 -10.90 7.76
N TYR A 97 -3.74 -9.97 7.20
CA TYR A 97 -5.14 -10.15 6.83
C TYR A 97 -5.31 -9.96 5.34
N VAL A 98 -5.96 -10.90 4.69
CA VAL A 98 -6.15 -10.95 3.25
C VAL A 98 -7.63 -10.91 2.93
N ALA A 99 -8.04 -9.97 2.10
CA ALA A 99 -9.38 -9.99 1.53
C ALA A 99 -9.44 -11.06 0.43
N ASP A 100 -10.17 -12.12 0.69
CA ASP A 100 -10.43 -13.20 -0.24
C ASP A 100 -11.68 -12.86 -1.06
N TYR A 101 -11.45 -12.49 -2.30
CA TYR A 101 -12.50 -12.03 -3.20
C TYR A 101 -13.50 -13.14 -3.57
N THR A 102 -13.00 -14.32 -3.89
CA THR A 102 -13.82 -15.44 -4.37
C THR A 102 -14.52 -16.15 -3.22
N GLY A 103 -13.82 -16.34 -2.10
CA GLY A 103 -14.36 -16.99 -0.91
C GLY A 103 -15.23 -16.08 -0.04
N HIS A 104 -15.31 -14.77 -0.35
CA HIS A 104 -16.02 -13.78 0.47
C HIS A 104 -15.54 -13.72 1.92
N ASN A 105 -14.25 -13.96 2.14
CA ASN A 105 -13.64 -14.02 3.46
C ASN A 105 -12.67 -12.86 3.71
N ILE A 106 -12.44 -12.59 4.99
CA ILE A 106 -11.18 -12.03 5.46
C ILE A 106 -10.40 -13.22 6.04
N LEU A 107 -9.30 -13.55 5.42
CA LEU A 107 -8.39 -14.57 5.90
C LEU A 107 -7.37 -13.95 6.83
N LYS A 108 -7.10 -14.59 7.97
CA LYS A 108 -6.01 -14.26 8.88
C LYS A 108 -4.87 -15.25 8.65
N VAL A 109 -3.68 -14.72 8.44
CA VAL A 109 -2.43 -15.48 8.32
C VAL A 109 -1.59 -15.19 9.55
N ASP A 110 -1.33 -16.19 10.34
CA ASP A 110 -0.33 -16.12 11.41
C ASP A 110 1.07 -16.04 10.79
N MET A 111 1.76 -14.93 11.00
CA MET A 111 3.03 -14.65 10.32
C MET A 111 4.16 -15.59 10.72
N ARG A 112 4.11 -16.18 11.92
CA ARG A 112 5.13 -17.10 12.41
C ARG A 112 4.93 -18.52 11.87
N SER A 113 3.71 -19.04 12.00
CA SER A 113 3.39 -20.42 11.61
C SER A 113 2.90 -20.53 10.16
N LYS A 114 2.56 -19.41 9.50
CA LYS A 114 1.92 -19.30 8.19
C LYS A 114 0.57 -19.99 8.12
N LYS A 115 -0.04 -20.31 9.28
CA LYS A 115 -1.37 -20.91 9.34
C LYS A 115 -2.42 -19.89 8.90
N ILE A 116 -3.29 -20.32 7.99
CA ILE A 116 -4.40 -19.52 7.50
C ILE A 116 -5.69 -19.96 8.21
N SER A 117 -6.50 -18.99 8.60
CA SER A 117 -7.84 -19.19 9.16
C SER A 117 -8.80 -18.14 8.64
N VAL A 118 -10.08 -18.45 8.62
CA VAL A 118 -11.12 -17.46 8.30
C VAL A 118 -11.35 -16.59 9.52
N PHE A 119 -11.03 -15.30 9.40
CA PHE A 119 -11.28 -14.30 10.43
C PHE A 119 -12.71 -13.77 10.38
N ALA A 120 -13.23 -13.55 9.17
CA ALA A 120 -14.60 -13.12 8.95
C ALA A 120 -15.09 -13.65 7.61
N HIS A 121 -16.40 -13.94 7.54
CA HIS A 121 -17.10 -14.36 6.32
C HIS A 121 -18.31 -13.46 6.10
N GLU A 122 -18.51 -13.00 4.85
CA GLU A 122 -19.65 -12.17 4.47
C GLU A 122 -20.19 -12.60 3.09
N PRO A 123 -21.15 -13.51 3.04
CA PRO A 123 -21.64 -14.11 1.78
C PRO A 123 -22.27 -13.11 0.81
N LYS A 124 -22.68 -11.92 1.32
CA LYS A 124 -23.24 -10.84 0.50
C LYS A 124 -22.20 -9.80 0.06
N MET A 125 -20.93 -10.07 0.28
CA MET A 125 -19.85 -9.16 -0.11
C MET A 125 -19.85 -9.01 -1.63
N ASN A 126 -20.43 -7.91 -2.12
CA ASN A 126 -20.31 -7.55 -3.53
C ASN A 126 -18.97 -6.79 -3.72
N PRO A 127 -17.97 -7.40 -4.34
CA PRO A 127 -16.61 -6.85 -4.43
C PRO A 127 -16.54 -5.51 -5.16
N LYS A 128 -17.49 -5.21 -6.04
CA LYS A 128 -17.55 -3.92 -6.75
C LYS A 128 -18.08 -2.75 -5.90
N ARG A 129 -18.69 -3.00 -4.75
CA ARG A 129 -19.31 -1.97 -3.89
C ARG A 129 -18.79 -1.89 -2.46
N TYR A 130 -18.10 -2.93 -1.96
CA TYR A 130 -17.59 -2.91 -0.59
C TYR A 130 -16.21 -2.26 -0.54
N ARG A 131 -16.20 -0.97 -0.22
CA ARG A 131 -15.07 -0.43 0.53
C ARG A 131 -15.05 -1.19 1.85
N ILE A 132 -14.08 -2.05 2.05
CA ILE A 132 -13.83 -2.84 3.27
C ILE A 132 -13.58 -1.91 4.50
N ARG A 133 -14.02 -0.64 4.43
CA ARG A 133 -13.83 0.39 5.47
C ARG A 133 -14.43 -0.01 6.82
N ALA A 134 -15.56 -0.69 6.85
CA ALA A 134 -16.24 -0.93 8.12
C ALA A 134 -15.57 -2.02 8.98
N LYS A 135 -15.07 -3.11 8.37
CA LYS A 135 -14.39 -4.17 9.13
C LYS A 135 -12.89 -3.95 9.29
N TRP A 136 -12.24 -3.25 8.34
CA TRP A 136 -10.87 -2.80 8.50
C TRP A 136 -10.68 -1.77 9.62
N LYS A 137 -11.71 -1.03 9.99
CA LYS A 137 -11.68 -0.11 11.13
C LYS A 137 -11.26 -0.81 12.42
N TYR A 138 -11.78 -2.01 12.66
CA TYR A 138 -11.44 -2.80 13.86
C TYR A 138 -10.03 -3.42 13.85
N LEU A 139 -9.34 -3.40 12.71
CA LEU A 139 -7.95 -3.88 12.60
C LEU A 139 -6.93 -2.73 12.75
N CYS A 140 -7.39 -1.48 12.58
CA CYS A 140 -6.53 -0.29 12.61
C CYS A 140 -6.71 0.58 13.87
N GLU A 141 -7.73 0.34 14.73
CA GLU A 141 -7.90 0.94 16.04
C GLU A 141 -7.25 0.08 17.12
#